data_3d41f27ed3d41ca47d2b290d526fa0de
#
_entry.id   3d41f27ed3d41ca47d2b290d526fa0de
#
_cell.length_a   1.000
_cell.length_b   1.000
_cell.length_c   1.000
_cell.angle_alpha   90.00
_cell.angle_beta   90.00
_cell.angle_gamma   90.00
#
_symmetry.space_group_name_H-M   'P 1'
#
loop_
_entity.id
_entity.type
_entity.pdbx_description
1 polymer ?
#
loop_
_entity_poly.entity_id
_entity_poly.type
_entity_poly.pdbx_seq_one_letter_code
_entity_poly.pdbx_strand_id
1 'polypeptide(L)'
;VPGLTEEWRTDALPAEGGAQASLPGLNKISGVLADGKTGMGIYHHLPKEKYSSSTAFKTYHFIEDKIIALGSGISRLRPGQGKDITTFLDQSAFNRELTWCVNSKEQTVNPGESVNITENIESVCWLHQGEKGYIILPKKRLQLVIKTGKEINITDRAIADKQPNFIIALNHGVTPGSGLDDSYAYYLIPNIGKEEMKARVADLQKEITTVENTASAHAVYSAADKTWQYAFFKPGTISAGKTEVTSDDVALIMLRDNGDSWTLSASNPMPDGKKQRLTFHVSTPLTAGTYTYRTKGVYPLEGETVTVSPDKGGAKVVVELPDIRDEKQYNYQSDLYAATPIVVTIPK
;
A
#
# COMPACT_ATOMS: atom_id res chain seq x y z
N VAL A 1 -3.02 -2.13 -14.38
CA VAL A 1 -3.24 -1.11 -13.34
C VAL A 1 -2.13 -1.25 -12.31
N PRO A 2 -1.40 -0.18 -11.98
CA PRO A 2 -0.36 -0.22 -10.96
C PRO A 2 -0.85 -0.80 -9.63
N GLY A 3 -0.06 -1.70 -9.04
CA GLY A 3 -0.39 -2.37 -7.79
C GLY A 3 -1.35 -3.56 -7.90
N LEU A 4 -1.86 -3.91 -9.07
CA LEU A 4 -2.68 -5.09 -9.25
C LEU A 4 -1.84 -6.36 -9.07
N THR A 5 -2.33 -7.31 -8.26
CA THR A 5 -1.75 -8.66 -8.13
C THR A 5 -2.74 -9.66 -8.70
N GLU A 6 -2.35 -10.33 -9.77
CA GLU A 6 -3.21 -11.21 -10.55
C GLU A 6 -2.44 -12.34 -11.20
N GLU A 7 -3.15 -13.40 -11.59
CA GLU A 7 -2.62 -14.37 -12.52
C GLU A 7 -2.35 -13.70 -13.87
N TRP A 8 -1.17 -13.92 -14.44
CA TRP A 8 -0.84 -13.39 -15.77
C TRP A 8 -1.74 -14.00 -16.84
N ARG A 9 -2.71 -13.23 -17.30
CA ARG A 9 -3.68 -13.67 -18.32
C ARG A 9 -3.31 -13.11 -19.69
N THR A 10 -3.53 -13.91 -20.71
CA THR A 10 -3.38 -13.53 -22.12
C THR A 10 -4.73 -13.39 -22.83
N ASP A 11 -5.81 -13.79 -22.18
CA ASP A 11 -7.19 -13.66 -22.64
C ASP A 11 -7.87 -12.44 -22.02
N ALA A 12 -8.85 -11.89 -22.73
CA ALA A 12 -9.66 -10.80 -22.22
C ALA A 12 -10.42 -11.23 -20.94
N LEU A 13 -10.54 -10.30 -20.00
CA LEU A 13 -11.44 -10.51 -18.86
C LEU A 13 -12.87 -10.70 -19.39
N PRO A 14 -13.69 -11.56 -18.72
CA PRO A 14 -15.09 -11.70 -19.10
C PRO A 14 -15.75 -10.31 -19.10
N ALA A 15 -16.28 -9.91 -20.24
CA ALA A 15 -17.08 -8.71 -20.34
C ALA A 15 -18.41 -8.97 -19.60
N GLU A 16 -18.55 -8.42 -18.40
CA GLU A 16 -19.86 -8.29 -17.78
C GLU A 16 -20.41 -6.92 -18.17
N GLY A 17 -21.47 -6.96 -18.94
CA GLY A 17 -22.03 -5.78 -19.57
C GLY A 17 -22.62 -4.77 -18.58
N GLY A 18 -22.38 -3.50 -18.85
CA GLY A 18 -23.10 -2.37 -18.31
C GLY A 18 -22.49 -1.73 -17.06
N ALA A 19 -23.03 -0.56 -16.72
CA ALA A 19 -22.63 0.27 -15.57
C ALA A 19 -22.82 -0.40 -14.18
N GLN A 20 -23.25 -1.63 -14.13
CA GLN A 20 -23.40 -2.43 -12.91
C GLN A 20 -22.22 -3.35 -12.62
N ALA A 21 -21.12 -3.20 -13.31
CA ALA A 21 -19.87 -3.94 -13.09
C ALA A 21 -19.10 -3.49 -11.86
N SER A 22 -19.73 -2.89 -10.87
CA SER A 22 -19.21 -2.86 -9.51
C SER A 22 -19.26 -4.27 -8.95
N LEU A 23 -18.20 -5.03 -9.20
CA LEU A 23 -18.04 -6.37 -8.72
C LEU A 23 -17.61 -6.29 -7.25
N PRO A 24 -18.52 -6.49 -6.29
CA PRO A 24 -18.12 -6.43 -4.90
C PRO A 24 -17.08 -7.52 -4.67
N GLY A 25 -15.89 -7.14 -4.21
CA GLY A 25 -14.92 -8.04 -3.66
C GLY A 25 -15.48 -8.76 -2.42
N LEU A 26 -14.69 -9.67 -1.87
CA LEU A 26 -14.96 -10.30 -0.58
C LEU A 26 -14.17 -9.65 0.55
N ASN A 27 -13.32 -8.66 0.19
CA ASN A 27 -12.49 -7.93 1.13
C ASN A 27 -13.33 -7.11 2.11
N LYS A 28 -12.93 -7.15 3.36
CA LYS A 28 -13.54 -6.38 4.45
C LYS A 28 -12.61 -5.28 4.97
N ILE A 29 -11.35 -5.24 4.50
CA ILE A 29 -10.33 -4.29 4.94
C ILE A 29 -10.00 -3.40 3.76
N SER A 30 -10.37 -2.13 3.86
CA SER A 30 -10.04 -1.09 2.91
C SER A 30 -10.19 0.27 3.58
N GLY A 31 -9.16 1.10 3.52
CA GLY A 31 -9.22 2.42 4.15
C GLY A 31 -7.98 3.24 3.88
N VAL A 32 -8.07 4.49 4.30
CA VAL A 32 -6.99 5.46 4.21
C VAL A 32 -6.83 6.21 5.51
N LEU A 33 -5.63 6.71 5.77
CA LEU A 33 -5.30 7.58 6.88
C LEU A 33 -4.38 8.69 6.36
N ALA A 34 -4.71 9.94 6.67
CA ALA A 34 -3.87 11.08 6.31
C ALA A 34 -3.97 12.18 7.35
N ASP A 35 -2.88 12.90 7.60
CA ASP A 35 -2.80 14.03 8.54
C ASP A 35 -2.60 15.38 7.84
N GLY A 36 -2.66 15.40 6.50
CA GLY A 36 -2.45 16.58 5.67
C GLY A 36 -0.99 16.79 5.26
N LYS A 37 -0.03 16.03 5.83
CA LYS A 37 1.39 16.05 5.46
C LYS A 37 1.83 14.70 4.87
N THR A 38 1.44 13.62 5.50
CA THR A 38 1.70 12.25 5.07
C THR A 38 0.40 11.45 5.08
N GLY A 39 0.43 10.26 4.53
CA GLY A 39 -0.74 9.39 4.53
C GLY A 39 -0.40 7.94 4.24
N MET A 40 -1.37 7.08 4.42
CA MET A 40 -1.27 5.67 4.08
C MET A 40 -2.62 5.10 3.66
N GLY A 41 -2.58 4.05 2.86
CA GLY A 41 -3.74 3.26 2.48
C GLY A 41 -3.54 1.79 2.78
N ILE A 42 -4.61 1.10 3.11
CA ILE A 42 -4.64 -0.35 3.34
C ILE A 42 -5.69 -1.00 2.45
N TYR A 43 -5.39 -2.18 1.95
CA TYR A 43 -6.30 -2.95 1.13
C TYR A 43 -6.02 -4.45 1.25
N HIS A 44 -7.04 -5.23 1.57
CA HIS A 44 -7.00 -6.67 1.42
C HIS A 44 -7.57 -7.04 0.05
N HIS A 45 -6.70 -7.44 -0.88
CA HIS A 45 -7.13 -7.95 -2.18
C HIS A 45 -7.71 -9.35 -1.99
N LEU A 46 -9.03 -9.44 -1.99
CA LEU A 46 -9.77 -10.69 -1.89
C LEU A 46 -10.95 -10.65 -2.88
N PRO A 47 -10.70 -10.88 -4.17
CA PRO A 47 -11.73 -10.85 -5.20
C PRO A 47 -12.62 -12.08 -5.14
N LYS A 48 -13.81 -12.00 -5.77
CA LYS A 48 -14.61 -13.18 -6.05
C LYS A 48 -13.88 -14.11 -7.01
N GLU A 49 -14.06 -15.39 -6.79
CA GLU A 49 -13.37 -16.45 -7.50
C GLU A 49 -13.42 -16.37 -9.03
N LYS A 50 -14.50 -15.91 -9.63
CA LYS A 50 -14.61 -15.89 -11.09
C LYS A 50 -13.74 -14.79 -11.74
N TYR A 51 -13.21 -13.83 -10.96
CA TYR A 51 -12.44 -12.69 -11.48
C TYR A 51 -10.95 -12.80 -11.21
N SER A 52 -10.55 -13.37 -10.10
CA SER A 52 -9.15 -13.54 -9.74
C SER A 52 -8.91 -14.85 -8.99
N SER A 53 -7.73 -15.40 -9.19
CA SER A 53 -7.26 -16.59 -8.49
C SER A 53 -6.31 -16.29 -7.35
N SER A 54 -6.03 -15.01 -7.05
CA SER A 54 -5.02 -14.58 -6.07
C SER A 54 -5.60 -13.73 -4.95
N THR A 55 -4.89 -13.70 -3.84
CA THR A 55 -5.11 -12.77 -2.72
C THR A 55 -3.81 -12.11 -2.30
N ALA A 56 -3.89 -10.94 -1.68
CA ALA A 56 -2.76 -10.22 -1.10
C ALA A 56 -3.21 -9.17 -0.09
N PHE A 57 -2.42 -8.94 0.95
CA PHE A 57 -2.52 -7.77 1.82
C PHE A 57 -1.61 -6.67 1.28
N LYS A 58 -2.13 -5.44 1.16
CA LYS A 58 -1.42 -4.33 0.52
C LYS A 58 -1.51 -3.06 1.33
N THR A 59 -0.42 -2.31 1.36
CA THR A 59 -0.41 -0.94 1.86
C THR A 59 0.37 -0.03 0.93
N TYR A 60 -0.02 1.23 0.94
CA TYR A 60 0.66 2.31 0.24
C TYR A 60 0.94 3.41 1.26
N HIS A 61 2.20 3.78 1.41
CA HIS A 61 2.66 4.79 2.35
C HIS A 61 3.13 6.00 1.56
N PHE A 62 2.49 7.15 1.77
CA PHE A 62 2.79 8.42 1.11
C PHE A 62 3.63 9.25 2.05
N ILE A 63 4.91 9.37 1.76
CA ILE A 63 5.89 10.07 2.61
C ILE A 63 6.71 10.98 1.72
N GLU A 64 6.61 12.32 1.96
CA GLU A 64 7.27 13.34 1.16
C GLU A 64 6.97 13.19 -0.34
N ASP A 65 8.00 12.95 -1.14
CA ASP A 65 7.98 12.86 -2.59
C ASP A 65 7.86 11.42 -3.12
N LYS A 66 7.58 10.44 -2.25
CA LYS A 66 7.61 9.02 -2.61
C LYS A 66 6.40 8.25 -2.11
N ILE A 67 6.11 7.18 -2.80
CA ILE A 67 5.12 6.17 -2.39
C ILE A 67 5.87 4.87 -2.12
N ILE A 68 5.66 4.30 -0.94
CA ILE A 68 6.18 3.00 -0.56
C ILE A 68 5.03 2.01 -0.66
N ALA A 69 5.15 1.03 -1.53
CA ALA A 69 4.16 -0.02 -1.71
C ALA A 69 4.65 -1.32 -1.10
N LEU A 70 3.89 -1.85 -0.17
CA LEU A 70 4.13 -3.15 0.47
C LEU A 70 3.01 -4.11 0.10
N GLY A 71 3.38 -5.35 -0.13
CA GLY A 71 2.45 -6.46 -0.33
C GLY A 71 2.95 -7.71 0.34
N SER A 72 2.04 -8.47 0.97
CA SER A 72 2.35 -9.71 1.66
C SER A 72 1.21 -10.70 1.61
N GLY A 73 1.43 -11.92 2.11
CA GLY A 73 0.43 -12.97 2.09
C GLY A 73 -0.07 -13.28 0.69
N ILE A 74 0.77 -13.05 -0.33
CA ILE A 74 0.42 -13.31 -1.72
C ILE A 74 0.26 -14.81 -1.88
N SER A 75 -0.93 -15.22 -2.27
CA SER A 75 -1.21 -16.64 -2.45
C SER A 75 -2.25 -16.88 -3.54
N ARG A 76 -2.24 -18.11 -4.05
CA ARG A 76 -3.26 -18.58 -4.97
C ARG A 76 -4.45 -19.13 -4.19
N LEU A 77 -5.64 -18.58 -4.44
CA LEU A 77 -6.88 -19.01 -3.77
C LEU A 77 -7.45 -20.31 -4.34
N ARG A 78 -7.15 -20.57 -5.63
CA ARG A 78 -7.69 -21.74 -6.37
C ARG A 78 -6.81 -22.08 -7.57
N PRO A 79 -6.98 -23.26 -8.17
CA PRO A 79 -6.33 -23.60 -9.43
C PRO A 79 -6.81 -22.66 -10.53
N GLY A 80 -6.10 -21.63 -10.88
CA GLY A 80 -6.39 -20.76 -12.02
C GLY A 80 -6.07 -21.45 -13.36
N GLN A 81 -5.54 -20.67 -14.31
CA GLN A 81 -5.03 -21.20 -15.59
C GLN A 81 -3.63 -21.83 -15.47
N GLY A 82 -3.07 -21.93 -14.28
CA GLY A 82 -1.71 -22.42 -14.04
C GLY A 82 -0.62 -21.43 -14.46
N LYS A 83 -0.96 -20.15 -14.61
CA LYS A 83 -0.02 -19.07 -14.91
C LYS A 83 0.57 -18.49 -13.64
N ASP A 84 1.66 -17.75 -13.76
CA ASP A 84 2.28 -17.06 -12.64
C ASP A 84 1.37 -16.00 -12.04
N ILE A 85 1.39 -15.88 -10.72
CA ILE A 85 0.82 -14.73 -10.01
C ILE A 85 1.82 -13.58 -10.10
N THR A 86 1.35 -12.42 -10.51
CA THR A 86 2.20 -11.28 -10.83
C THR A 86 1.64 -10.00 -10.24
N THR A 87 2.49 -9.18 -9.62
CA THR A 87 2.14 -7.83 -9.19
C THR A 87 2.66 -6.83 -10.21
N PHE A 88 1.75 -6.07 -10.83
CA PHE A 88 2.07 -5.06 -11.83
C PHE A 88 2.45 -3.74 -11.16
N LEU A 89 3.66 -3.24 -11.41
CA LEU A 89 4.12 -1.96 -10.90
C LEU A 89 3.70 -0.82 -11.81
N ASP A 90 3.86 -1.00 -13.11
CA ASP A 90 3.38 -0.06 -14.13
C ASP A 90 3.03 -0.80 -15.43
N GLN A 91 2.07 -0.21 -16.12
CA GLN A 91 1.68 -0.58 -17.48
C GLN A 91 1.16 0.66 -18.18
N SER A 92 1.93 1.16 -19.14
CA SER A 92 1.65 2.44 -19.82
C SER A 92 2.15 2.44 -21.26
N ALA A 93 1.84 3.51 -22.00
CA ALA A 93 2.37 3.72 -23.34
C ALA A 93 3.91 3.85 -23.29
N PHE A 94 4.58 3.16 -24.21
CA PHE A 94 6.03 3.16 -24.33
C PHE A 94 6.47 4.23 -25.33
N ASN A 95 6.60 5.46 -24.87
CA ASN A 95 6.95 6.64 -25.66
C ASN A 95 8.26 7.33 -25.21
N ARG A 96 8.91 6.84 -24.15
CA ARG A 96 10.21 7.28 -23.65
C ARG A 96 11.06 6.07 -23.32
N GLU A 97 12.38 6.22 -23.26
CA GLU A 97 13.28 5.13 -22.88
C GLU A 97 12.93 4.55 -21.50
N LEU A 98 13.14 3.26 -21.36
CA LEU A 98 13.08 2.54 -20.09
C LEU A 98 14.48 2.04 -19.76
N THR A 99 15.02 2.48 -18.64
CA THR A 99 16.32 2.03 -18.11
C THR A 99 16.08 1.26 -16.81
N TRP A 100 16.81 0.18 -16.61
CA TRP A 100 16.79 -0.57 -15.36
C TRP A 100 18.17 -1.05 -14.98
N CYS A 101 18.38 -1.23 -13.67
CA CYS A 101 19.58 -1.84 -13.13
C CYS A 101 19.16 -2.96 -12.17
N VAL A 102 19.47 -4.19 -12.54
CA VAL A 102 19.26 -5.39 -11.72
C VAL A 102 20.57 -6.12 -11.56
N ASN A 103 20.88 -6.58 -10.34
CA ASN A 103 22.12 -7.27 -10.01
C ASN A 103 23.38 -6.55 -10.57
N SER A 104 23.41 -5.21 -10.43
CA SER A 104 24.47 -4.31 -10.89
C SER A 104 24.66 -4.22 -12.41
N LYS A 105 23.73 -4.74 -13.21
CA LYS A 105 23.73 -4.64 -14.66
C LYS A 105 22.69 -3.60 -15.09
N GLU A 106 23.16 -2.51 -15.68
CA GLU A 106 22.29 -1.46 -16.24
C GLU A 106 22.00 -1.75 -17.72
N GLN A 107 20.76 -1.62 -18.12
CA GLN A 107 20.28 -1.82 -19.47
C GLN A 107 19.24 -0.75 -19.82
N THR A 108 19.13 -0.42 -21.08
CA THR A 108 18.18 0.55 -21.61
C THR A 108 17.51 0.00 -22.87
N VAL A 109 16.22 0.25 -23.01
CA VAL A 109 15.44 -0.05 -24.20
C VAL A 109 14.73 1.22 -24.69
N ASN A 110 14.72 1.44 -26.00
CA ASN A 110 14.12 2.61 -26.61
C ASN A 110 12.69 2.31 -27.13
N PRO A 111 11.83 3.34 -27.26
CA PRO A 111 10.55 3.19 -27.92
C PRO A 111 10.70 2.54 -29.30
N GLY A 112 9.86 1.53 -29.55
CA GLY A 112 9.91 0.75 -30.80
C GLY A 112 10.70 -0.56 -30.71
N GLU A 113 11.55 -0.72 -29.70
CA GLU A 113 12.24 -1.98 -29.42
C GLU A 113 11.37 -2.90 -28.56
N SER A 114 11.47 -4.20 -28.78
CA SER A 114 10.73 -5.22 -28.03
C SER A 114 11.67 -5.95 -27.09
N VAL A 115 11.30 -6.00 -25.82
CA VAL A 115 12.01 -6.72 -24.77
C VAL A 115 11.03 -7.61 -24.01
N ASN A 116 11.48 -8.79 -23.62
CA ASN A 116 10.75 -9.70 -22.75
C ASN A 116 11.76 -10.41 -21.84
N ILE A 117 11.96 -9.87 -20.66
CA ILE A 117 12.92 -10.39 -19.68
C ILE A 117 12.24 -10.80 -18.39
N THR A 118 12.82 -11.78 -17.72
CA THR A 118 12.48 -12.21 -16.37
C THR A 118 13.79 -12.49 -15.64
N GLU A 119 14.09 -11.72 -14.60
CA GLU A 119 15.35 -11.81 -13.86
C GLU A 119 15.11 -11.91 -12.35
N ASN A 120 15.87 -12.76 -11.67
CA ASN A 120 15.85 -12.82 -10.20
C ASN A 120 16.41 -11.52 -9.61
N ILE A 121 15.79 -11.02 -8.57
CA ILE A 121 16.21 -9.81 -7.84
C ILE A 121 17.06 -10.25 -6.65
N GLU A 122 18.40 -10.24 -6.78
CA GLU A 122 19.32 -10.64 -5.72
C GLU A 122 19.79 -9.46 -4.85
N SER A 123 19.70 -8.25 -5.40
CA SER A 123 20.04 -6.99 -4.73
C SER A 123 19.00 -5.93 -5.05
N VAL A 124 19.10 -4.75 -4.41
CA VAL A 124 18.22 -3.64 -4.73
C VAL A 124 18.28 -3.32 -6.21
N CYS A 125 17.12 -3.32 -6.83
CA CYS A 125 16.93 -3.05 -8.24
C CYS A 125 16.27 -1.67 -8.41
N TRP A 126 16.64 -0.93 -9.46
CA TRP A 126 15.95 0.30 -9.80
C TRP A 126 15.59 0.34 -11.29
N LEU A 127 14.51 1.06 -11.59
CA LEU A 127 14.05 1.33 -12.95
C LEU A 127 13.71 2.81 -13.08
N HIS A 128 13.87 3.33 -14.29
CA HIS A 128 13.50 4.70 -14.62
C HIS A 128 12.79 4.74 -15.98
N GLN A 129 11.65 5.43 -16.03
CA GLN A 129 10.89 5.65 -17.25
C GLN A 129 10.27 7.04 -17.25
N GLY A 130 10.69 7.88 -18.15
CA GLY A 130 10.23 9.26 -18.25
C GLY A 130 10.64 10.10 -17.04
N GLU A 131 9.70 10.36 -16.14
CA GLU A 131 9.91 11.10 -14.89
C GLU A 131 9.56 10.24 -13.67
N LYS A 132 9.52 8.91 -13.83
CA LYS A 132 9.18 7.98 -12.77
C LYS A 132 10.36 7.08 -12.47
N GLY A 133 10.72 7.00 -11.19
CA GLY A 133 11.69 6.06 -10.66
C GLY A 133 11.00 4.96 -9.84
N TYR A 134 11.50 3.75 -9.97
CA TYR A 134 11.08 2.59 -9.17
C TYR A 134 12.31 2.02 -8.49
N ILE A 135 12.23 1.75 -7.19
CA ILE A 135 13.27 1.05 -6.44
C ILE A 135 12.63 -0.16 -5.80
N ILE A 136 13.11 -1.35 -6.13
CA ILE A 136 12.55 -2.61 -5.68
C ILE A 136 13.51 -3.26 -4.69
N LEU A 137 13.01 -3.61 -3.52
CA LEU A 137 13.79 -4.31 -2.51
C LEU A 137 13.88 -5.81 -2.84
N PRO A 138 15.04 -6.44 -2.69
CA PRO A 138 15.21 -7.85 -2.97
C PRO A 138 14.39 -8.71 -2.00
N LYS A 139 13.79 -9.76 -2.54
CA LYS A 139 13.13 -10.80 -1.77
C LYS A 139 13.44 -12.14 -2.41
N LYS A 140 13.67 -13.15 -1.60
CA LYS A 140 13.95 -14.51 -2.10
C LYS A 140 12.86 -14.97 -3.08
N ARG A 141 13.25 -15.44 -4.24
CA ARG A 141 12.39 -15.91 -5.34
C ARG A 141 11.58 -14.85 -6.07
N LEU A 142 11.70 -13.58 -5.70
CA LEU A 142 11.04 -12.51 -6.44
C LEU A 142 11.78 -12.27 -7.76
N GLN A 143 11.03 -12.20 -8.85
CA GLN A 143 11.59 -11.94 -10.18
C GLN A 143 11.03 -10.63 -10.73
N LEU A 144 11.90 -9.83 -11.33
CA LEU A 144 11.52 -8.69 -12.14
C LEU A 144 11.13 -9.16 -13.54
N VAL A 145 9.98 -8.68 -14.00
CA VAL A 145 9.52 -8.88 -15.38
C VAL A 145 9.43 -7.53 -16.06
N ILE A 146 10.09 -7.40 -17.22
CA ILE A 146 9.96 -6.24 -18.09
C ILE A 146 9.55 -6.73 -19.48
N LYS A 147 8.47 -6.13 -20.00
CA LYS A 147 8.01 -6.37 -21.37
C LYS A 147 7.75 -5.04 -22.05
N THR A 148 8.20 -4.94 -23.31
CA THR A 148 7.87 -3.81 -24.18
C THR A 148 7.39 -4.33 -25.54
N GLY A 149 6.51 -3.60 -26.21
CA GLY A 149 6.04 -3.95 -27.53
C GLY A 149 4.53 -3.76 -27.71
N LYS A 150 4.06 -4.05 -28.92
CA LYS A 150 2.64 -3.89 -29.28
C LYS A 150 1.77 -5.06 -28.82
N GLU A 151 2.34 -6.23 -28.67
CA GLU A 151 1.63 -7.48 -28.38
C GLU A 151 1.16 -7.62 -26.93
N ILE A 152 1.56 -6.70 -26.04
CA ILE A 152 1.26 -6.77 -24.63
C ILE A 152 -0.06 -6.10 -24.23
N ASN A 153 -0.74 -5.44 -25.15
CA ASN A 153 -2.04 -4.81 -24.91
C ASN A 153 -3.17 -5.77 -25.25
N ILE A 154 -3.91 -6.22 -24.23
CA ILE A 154 -5.02 -7.18 -24.36
C ILE A 154 -6.41 -6.53 -24.28
N THR A 155 -6.49 -5.23 -23.98
CA THR A 155 -7.78 -4.56 -23.70
C THR A 155 -8.47 -4.05 -24.97
N ASP A 156 -7.67 -3.64 -25.97
CA ASP A 156 -8.20 -3.19 -27.25
C ASP A 156 -7.22 -3.53 -28.36
N ARG A 157 -7.53 -4.56 -29.15
CA ARG A 157 -6.69 -5.03 -30.26
C ARG A 157 -6.45 -3.95 -31.30
N ALA A 158 -7.40 -3.06 -31.52
CA ALA A 158 -7.25 -1.98 -32.50
C ALA A 158 -6.27 -0.90 -32.03
N ILE A 159 -6.17 -0.67 -30.73
CA ILE A 159 -5.18 0.25 -30.13
C ILE A 159 -3.82 -0.45 -30.00
N ALA A 160 -3.78 -1.72 -29.65
CA ALA A 160 -2.57 -2.51 -29.50
C ALA A 160 -1.67 -2.45 -30.75
N ASP A 161 -2.28 -2.45 -31.93
CA ASP A 161 -1.53 -2.37 -33.21
C ASP A 161 -0.89 -1.00 -33.46
N LYS A 162 -1.26 0.03 -32.73
CA LYS A 162 -0.85 1.41 -32.98
C LYS A 162 0.15 1.96 -31.97
N GLN A 163 0.07 1.55 -30.72
CA GLN A 163 0.92 2.09 -29.65
C GLN A 163 1.67 0.98 -28.90
N PRO A 164 3.01 1.04 -28.89
CA PRO A 164 3.78 0.16 -28.04
C PRO A 164 3.53 0.50 -26.56
N ASN A 165 3.46 -0.54 -25.73
CA ASN A 165 3.32 -0.42 -24.29
C ASN A 165 4.55 -1.01 -23.60
N PHE A 166 4.73 -0.65 -22.34
CA PHE A 166 5.66 -1.36 -21.45
C PHE A 166 4.91 -1.89 -20.23
N ILE A 167 5.44 -2.95 -19.67
CA ILE A 167 5.01 -3.54 -18.41
C ILE A 167 6.24 -3.70 -17.52
N ILE A 168 6.13 -3.24 -16.28
CA ILE A 168 7.04 -3.54 -15.18
C ILE A 168 6.24 -4.34 -14.15
N ALA A 169 6.71 -5.53 -13.79
CA ALA A 169 5.98 -6.39 -12.88
C ALA A 169 6.91 -7.26 -12.01
N LEU A 170 6.37 -7.78 -10.92
CA LEU A 170 7.02 -8.71 -10.02
C LEU A 170 6.33 -10.07 -10.12
N ASN A 171 7.08 -11.10 -10.47
CA ASN A 171 6.59 -12.45 -10.59
C ASN A 171 6.80 -13.23 -9.29
N HIS A 172 5.73 -13.82 -8.79
CA HIS A 172 5.67 -14.64 -7.57
C HIS A 172 5.58 -16.15 -7.85
N GLY A 173 5.58 -16.53 -9.15
CA GLY A 173 5.46 -17.91 -9.60
C GLY A 173 4.03 -18.44 -9.62
N VAL A 174 3.89 -19.71 -10.02
CA VAL A 174 2.59 -20.37 -10.18
C VAL A 174 1.89 -20.63 -8.84
N THR A 175 2.66 -20.93 -7.80
CA THR A 175 2.14 -21.28 -6.46
C THR A 175 2.75 -20.42 -5.37
N PRO A 176 2.50 -19.09 -5.36
CA PRO A 176 2.95 -18.26 -4.25
C PRO A 176 2.27 -18.69 -2.94
N GLY A 177 2.94 -18.47 -1.82
CA GLY A 177 2.40 -18.77 -0.50
C GLY A 177 2.43 -20.24 -0.10
N SER A 178 2.91 -21.17 -0.93
CA SER A 178 3.05 -22.57 -0.60
C SER A 178 4.26 -22.82 0.32
N GLY A 179 4.09 -22.55 1.61
CA GLY A 179 5.15 -22.67 2.63
C GLY A 179 6.13 -21.51 2.65
N LEU A 180 5.83 -20.40 1.97
CA LEU A 180 6.62 -19.19 1.90
C LEU A 180 5.75 -17.98 2.14
N ASP A 181 6.27 -17.03 2.86
CA ASP A 181 5.64 -15.72 3.07
C ASP A 181 5.98 -14.83 1.86
N ASP A 182 5.25 -15.02 0.76
CA ASP A 182 5.47 -14.25 -0.46
C ASP A 182 5.04 -12.80 -0.24
N SER A 183 5.98 -11.90 -0.49
CA SER A 183 5.82 -10.47 -0.28
C SER A 183 6.66 -9.66 -1.25
N TYR A 184 6.35 -8.37 -1.38
CA TYR A 184 7.17 -7.40 -2.11
C TYR A 184 7.22 -6.06 -1.39
N ALA A 185 8.27 -5.30 -1.66
CA ALA A 185 8.37 -3.90 -1.28
C ALA A 185 9.01 -3.11 -2.42
N TYR A 186 8.40 -2.00 -2.82
CA TYR A 186 9.00 -1.09 -3.78
C TYR A 186 8.66 0.36 -3.47
N TYR A 187 9.49 1.26 -3.97
CA TYR A 187 9.28 2.70 -3.94
C TYR A 187 8.92 3.18 -5.34
N LEU A 188 7.94 4.05 -5.45
CA LEU A 188 7.66 4.86 -6.62
C LEU A 188 8.02 6.30 -6.31
N ILE A 189 8.90 6.88 -7.12
CA ILE A 189 9.41 8.24 -6.98
C ILE A 189 9.01 9.01 -8.23
N PRO A 190 8.03 9.90 -8.15
CA PRO A 190 7.68 10.78 -9.26
C PRO A 190 8.71 11.91 -9.41
N ASN A 191 8.78 12.49 -10.59
CA ASN A 191 9.59 13.67 -10.92
C ASN A 191 11.09 13.49 -10.62
N ILE A 192 11.66 12.32 -10.90
CA ILE A 192 13.09 12.03 -10.75
C ILE A 192 13.74 11.84 -12.11
N GLY A 193 14.96 12.38 -12.27
CA GLY A 193 15.82 12.15 -13.43
C GLY A 193 16.57 10.81 -13.34
N LYS A 194 16.92 10.23 -14.50
CA LYS A 194 17.66 8.97 -14.57
C LYS A 194 19.00 9.04 -13.81
N GLU A 195 19.73 10.14 -13.97
CA GLU A 195 21.04 10.32 -13.35
C GLU A 195 20.97 10.39 -11.82
N GLU A 196 19.83 10.80 -11.28
CA GLU A 196 19.60 10.90 -9.83
C GLU A 196 19.29 9.54 -9.19
N MET A 197 18.84 8.54 -9.98
CA MET A 197 18.39 7.25 -9.45
C MET A 197 19.44 6.53 -8.60
N LYS A 198 20.71 6.53 -9.00
CA LYS A 198 21.78 5.84 -8.26
C LYS A 198 22.01 6.43 -6.87
N ALA A 199 22.04 7.76 -6.78
CA ALA A 199 22.16 8.45 -5.49
C ALA A 199 20.90 8.21 -4.63
N ARG A 200 19.74 8.29 -5.24
CA ARG A 200 18.45 8.12 -4.54
C ARG A 200 18.29 6.72 -3.93
N VAL A 201 18.77 5.66 -4.60
CA VAL A 201 18.79 4.30 -4.02
C VAL A 201 19.53 4.25 -2.69
N ALA A 202 20.73 4.85 -2.63
CA ALA A 202 21.54 4.84 -1.41
C ALA A 202 20.94 5.69 -0.27
N ASP A 203 20.29 6.79 -0.62
CA ASP A 203 19.68 7.69 0.36
C ASP A 203 18.39 7.10 0.94
N LEU A 204 17.53 6.53 0.12
CA LEU A 204 16.27 5.92 0.58
C LEU A 204 16.50 4.78 1.58
N GLN A 205 17.55 4.01 1.44
CA GLN A 205 17.89 2.94 2.39
C GLN A 205 18.23 3.49 3.80
N LYS A 206 18.67 4.74 3.89
CA LYS A 206 18.95 5.42 5.16
C LYS A 206 17.72 6.15 5.72
N GLU A 207 16.91 6.73 4.83
CA GLU A 207 15.75 7.54 5.19
C GLU A 207 14.57 6.70 5.66
N ILE A 208 14.34 5.56 5.02
CA ILE A 208 13.14 4.75 5.20
C ILE A 208 13.51 3.33 5.62
N THR A 209 12.85 2.87 6.68
CA THR A 209 12.91 1.49 7.12
C THR A 209 11.54 0.83 6.96
N THR A 210 11.46 -0.22 6.15
CA THR A 210 10.32 -1.16 6.20
C THR A 210 10.52 -2.04 7.42
N VAL A 211 9.67 -1.86 8.41
CA VAL A 211 9.80 -2.52 9.72
C VAL A 211 9.10 -3.87 9.72
N GLU A 212 7.92 -3.92 9.12
CA GLU A 212 7.07 -5.11 9.04
C GLU A 212 6.45 -5.18 7.65
N ASN A 213 6.39 -6.38 7.06
CA ASN A 213 5.72 -6.65 5.79
C ASN A 213 5.25 -8.11 5.78
N THR A 214 4.22 -8.40 6.58
CA THR A 214 3.65 -9.74 6.74
C THR A 214 2.14 -9.72 6.52
N ALA A 215 1.53 -10.89 6.40
CA ALA A 215 0.07 -11.01 6.30
C ALA A 215 -0.68 -10.54 7.56
N SER A 216 0.03 -10.20 8.62
CA SER A 216 -0.54 -9.70 9.87
C SER A 216 -0.53 -8.19 9.95
N ALA A 217 0.55 -7.58 9.43
CA ALA A 217 0.74 -6.14 9.53
C ALA A 217 1.81 -5.65 8.55
N HIS A 218 1.73 -4.37 8.22
CA HIS A 218 2.78 -3.62 7.53
C HIS A 218 3.16 -2.39 8.36
N ALA A 219 4.45 -2.06 8.40
CA ALA A 219 4.91 -0.85 9.07
C ALA A 219 6.13 -0.24 8.38
N VAL A 220 6.14 1.09 8.34
CA VAL A 220 7.20 1.90 7.78
C VAL A 220 7.59 2.99 8.78
N TYR A 221 8.88 3.24 8.91
CA TYR A 221 9.44 4.35 9.64
C TYR A 221 10.24 5.26 8.70
N SER A 222 9.93 6.55 8.70
CA SER A 222 10.72 7.60 8.06
C SER A 222 11.56 8.33 9.09
N ALA A 223 12.88 8.23 8.98
CA ALA A 223 13.80 8.92 9.86
C ALA A 223 13.84 10.43 9.60
N ALA A 224 13.69 10.86 8.34
CA ALA A 224 13.67 12.25 7.95
C ALA A 224 12.46 13.00 8.53
N ASP A 225 11.27 12.41 8.40
CA ASP A 225 10.02 12.97 8.90
C ASP A 225 9.71 12.62 10.36
N LYS A 226 10.50 11.74 10.98
CA LYS A 226 10.22 11.16 12.30
C LYS A 226 8.79 10.65 12.39
N THR A 227 8.37 9.91 11.35
CA THR A 227 7.00 9.44 11.18
C THR A 227 6.98 7.92 11.13
N TRP A 228 6.11 7.33 11.93
CA TRP A 228 5.81 5.91 11.98
C TRP A 228 4.41 5.69 11.41
N GLN A 229 4.28 4.73 10.51
CA GLN A 229 3.02 4.34 9.89
C GLN A 229 2.81 2.84 10.07
N TYR A 230 1.72 2.46 10.73
CA TYR A 230 1.37 1.08 11.07
C TYR A 230 0.02 0.72 10.46
N ALA A 231 -0.03 -0.40 9.76
CA ALA A 231 -1.24 -1.00 9.23
C ALA A 231 -1.40 -2.41 9.80
N PHE A 232 -2.36 -2.59 10.67
CA PHE A 232 -2.70 -3.88 11.27
C PHE A 232 -3.84 -4.51 10.48
N PHE A 233 -3.59 -5.69 9.90
CA PHE A 233 -4.65 -6.52 9.27
C PHE A 233 -5.34 -7.42 10.28
N LYS A 234 -4.77 -7.57 11.46
CA LYS A 234 -5.31 -8.25 12.64
C LYS A 234 -4.64 -7.71 13.91
N PRO A 235 -5.25 -7.95 15.09
CA PRO A 235 -4.62 -7.58 16.35
C PRO A 235 -3.18 -8.08 16.45
N GLY A 236 -2.29 -7.30 17.05
CA GLY A 236 -0.89 -7.66 17.19
C GLY A 236 0.00 -6.52 17.67
N THR A 237 1.29 -6.79 17.73
CA THR A 237 2.32 -5.85 18.18
C THR A 237 3.40 -5.72 17.12
N ILE A 238 3.81 -4.48 16.86
CA ILE A 238 4.92 -4.16 15.95
C ILE A 238 5.88 -3.21 16.66
N SER A 239 7.16 -3.52 16.61
CA SER A 239 8.22 -2.64 17.11
C SER A 239 8.95 -2.00 15.95
N ALA A 240 8.95 -0.66 15.91
CA ALA A 240 9.60 0.14 14.88
C ALA A 240 10.59 1.12 15.52
N GLY A 241 11.88 0.82 15.43
CA GLY A 241 12.92 1.60 16.10
C GLY A 241 12.73 1.59 17.63
N LYS A 242 12.50 2.78 18.20
CA LYS A 242 12.24 2.93 19.64
C LYS A 242 10.75 2.89 20.01
N THR A 243 9.87 2.77 19.02
CA THR A 243 8.42 2.84 19.23
C THR A 243 7.80 1.47 18.93
N GLU A 244 7.13 0.93 19.93
CA GLU A 244 6.30 -0.27 19.79
C GLU A 244 4.84 0.13 19.84
N VAL A 245 4.02 -0.45 18.97
CA VAL A 245 2.58 -0.28 18.95
C VAL A 245 1.92 -1.64 19.01
N THR A 246 1.00 -1.81 19.95
CA THR A 246 0.11 -2.96 20.05
C THR A 246 -1.31 -2.50 19.75
N SER A 247 -1.95 -3.06 18.72
CA SER A 247 -3.35 -2.80 18.41
C SER A 247 -4.23 -4.00 18.78
N ASP A 248 -5.35 -3.70 19.42
CA ASP A 248 -6.34 -4.72 19.82
C ASP A 248 -7.27 -5.08 18.65
N ASP A 249 -7.16 -4.37 17.51
CA ASP A 249 -8.05 -4.56 16.34
C ASP A 249 -7.31 -4.25 15.03
N VAL A 250 -8.00 -4.48 13.90
CA VAL A 250 -7.59 -3.98 12.59
C VAL A 250 -7.54 -2.45 12.65
N ALA A 251 -6.39 -1.86 12.29
CA ALA A 251 -6.17 -0.44 12.46
C ALA A 251 -5.16 0.14 11.48
N LEU A 252 -5.35 1.40 11.16
CA LEU A 252 -4.31 2.29 10.66
C LEU A 252 -3.92 3.25 11.78
N ILE A 253 -2.63 3.32 12.10
CA ILE A 253 -2.10 4.19 13.14
C ILE A 253 -0.88 4.91 12.59
N MET A 254 -0.83 6.21 12.78
CA MET A 254 0.30 7.04 12.38
C MET A 254 0.71 7.95 13.54
N LEU A 255 2.02 7.98 13.80
CA LEU A 255 2.63 8.83 14.81
C LEU A 255 3.71 9.69 14.15
N ARG A 256 3.69 10.99 14.38
CA ARG A 256 4.74 11.90 13.95
C ARG A 256 5.23 12.76 15.10
N ASP A 257 6.56 12.77 15.28
CA ASP A 257 7.25 13.62 16.24
C ASP A 257 7.53 14.99 15.63
N ASN A 258 6.84 16.03 16.11
CA ASN A 258 7.01 17.41 15.65
C ASN A 258 8.05 18.19 16.48
N GLY A 259 8.73 17.54 17.43
CA GLY A 259 9.66 18.19 18.37
C GLY A 259 8.99 18.52 19.70
N ASP A 260 8.05 19.45 19.73
CA ASP A 260 7.30 19.92 20.91
C ASP A 260 5.97 19.17 21.14
N SER A 261 5.52 18.44 20.14
CA SER A 261 4.25 17.75 20.15
C SER A 261 4.31 16.46 19.32
N TRP A 262 3.30 15.63 19.50
CA TRP A 262 3.02 14.47 18.65
C TRP A 262 1.77 14.73 17.81
N THR A 263 1.81 14.39 16.53
CA THR A 263 0.59 14.18 15.74
C THR A 263 0.27 12.70 15.79
N LEU A 264 -0.89 12.37 16.36
CA LEU A 264 -1.41 11.02 16.36
C LEU A 264 -2.61 10.97 15.42
N SER A 265 -2.58 9.99 14.51
CA SER A 265 -3.67 9.76 13.58
C SER A 265 -4.07 8.29 13.64
N ALA A 266 -5.37 8.03 13.57
CA ALA A 266 -5.90 6.66 13.59
C ALA A 266 -7.16 6.53 12.75
N SER A 267 -7.40 5.33 12.20
CA SER A 267 -8.68 4.96 11.60
C SER A 267 -8.90 3.44 11.70
N ASN A 268 -10.14 3.01 11.65
CA ASN A 268 -10.49 1.60 11.50
C ASN A 268 -10.85 1.31 10.03
N PRO A 269 -10.05 0.54 9.30
CA PRO A 269 -10.32 0.20 7.90
C PRO A 269 -11.31 -0.95 7.72
N MET A 270 -11.97 -1.41 8.78
CA MET A 270 -13.05 -2.40 8.75
C MET A 270 -14.38 -1.77 9.16
N PRO A 271 -15.01 -1.00 8.28
CA PRO A 271 -16.27 -0.35 8.62
C PRO A 271 -17.41 -1.38 8.70
N ASP A 272 -17.92 -1.62 9.88
CA ASP A 272 -19.14 -2.40 10.08
C ASP A 272 -20.38 -1.54 10.35
N GLY A 273 -20.22 -0.22 10.25
CA GLY A 273 -21.26 0.77 10.48
C GLY A 273 -21.67 0.97 11.95
N LYS A 274 -20.97 0.35 12.90
CA LYS A 274 -21.23 0.53 14.34
C LYS A 274 -20.22 1.49 14.94
N LYS A 275 -20.65 2.24 15.96
CA LYS A 275 -19.72 3.02 16.77
C LYS A 275 -18.68 2.08 17.33
N GLN A 276 -17.44 2.33 16.98
CA GLN A 276 -16.34 1.50 17.37
C GLN A 276 -15.42 2.28 18.28
N ARG A 277 -14.82 1.54 19.18
CA ARG A 277 -13.72 2.03 20.01
C ARG A 277 -12.47 1.33 19.54
N LEU A 278 -11.52 2.10 18.97
CA LEU A 278 -10.21 1.59 18.66
C LEU A 278 -9.30 1.78 19.86
N THR A 279 -8.69 0.70 20.35
CA THR A 279 -7.74 0.74 21.47
C THR A 279 -6.38 0.26 20.97
N PHE A 280 -5.34 1.00 21.32
CA PHE A 280 -3.97 0.58 21.10
C PHE A 280 -3.01 1.11 22.15
N HIS A 281 -1.85 0.50 22.26
CA HIS A 281 -0.78 0.86 23.18
C HIS A 281 0.43 1.32 22.40
N VAL A 282 1.10 2.36 22.88
CA VAL A 282 2.32 2.91 22.31
C VAL A 282 3.40 2.93 23.39
N SER A 283 4.57 2.39 23.12
CA SER A 283 5.68 2.42 24.10
C SER A 283 6.27 3.82 24.31
N THR A 284 5.93 4.78 23.44
CA THR A 284 6.32 6.17 23.61
C THR A 284 5.40 6.86 24.63
N PRO A 285 5.95 7.56 25.63
CA PRO A 285 5.14 8.36 26.53
C PRO A 285 4.43 9.49 25.76
N LEU A 286 3.12 9.52 25.89
CA LEU A 286 2.27 10.61 25.39
C LEU A 286 1.64 11.32 26.56
N THR A 287 1.46 12.64 26.47
CA THR A 287 0.81 13.41 27.53
C THR A 287 -0.62 12.92 27.76
N ALA A 288 -0.92 12.55 29.00
CA ALA A 288 -2.23 12.05 29.38
C ALA A 288 -3.29 13.17 29.23
N GLY A 289 -4.47 12.81 28.76
CA GLY A 289 -5.55 13.74 28.56
C GLY A 289 -6.64 13.22 27.63
N THR A 290 -7.67 14.04 27.45
CA THR A 290 -8.72 13.81 26.45
C THR A 290 -8.63 14.89 25.41
N TYR A 291 -8.44 14.48 24.17
CA TYR A 291 -8.26 15.34 23.01
C TYR A 291 -9.49 15.23 22.12
N THR A 292 -10.15 16.36 21.85
CA THR A 292 -11.29 16.41 20.95
C THR A 292 -10.79 16.63 19.53
N TYR A 293 -11.35 15.93 18.59
CA TYR A 293 -11.04 16.11 17.17
C TYR A 293 -12.28 16.55 16.40
N ARG A 294 -12.01 17.18 15.27
CA ARG A 294 -13.00 17.55 14.27
C ARG A 294 -12.53 17.06 12.92
N THR A 295 -13.30 16.23 12.26
CA THR A 295 -12.98 15.83 10.89
C THR A 295 -13.24 17.01 9.94
N LYS A 296 -12.34 17.18 8.97
CA LYS A 296 -12.53 18.12 7.85
C LYS A 296 -13.17 17.36 6.70
N GLY A 297 -14.29 17.83 6.18
CA GLY A 297 -14.96 17.20 5.05
C GLY A 297 -16.34 17.77 4.80
N VAL A 298 -17.07 17.17 3.86
CA VAL A 298 -18.45 17.58 3.52
C VAL A 298 -19.38 17.43 4.72
N TYR A 299 -19.09 16.49 5.61
CA TYR A 299 -19.83 16.24 6.84
C TYR A 299 -18.83 16.20 8.01
N PRO A 300 -18.53 17.34 8.64
CA PRO A 300 -17.64 17.36 9.77
C PRO A 300 -18.27 16.64 10.96
N LEU A 301 -17.52 15.69 11.52
CA LEU A 301 -17.87 15.03 12.78
C LEU A 301 -17.26 15.83 13.93
N GLU A 302 -18.04 16.12 14.94
CA GLU A 302 -17.64 16.91 16.10
C GLU A 302 -17.93 16.15 17.41
N GLY A 303 -17.11 16.43 18.42
CA GLY A 303 -17.34 15.95 19.78
C GLY A 303 -16.81 14.55 20.08
N GLU A 304 -16.18 13.90 19.12
CA GLU A 304 -15.52 12.64 19.39
C GLU A 304 -14.15 12.84 20.04
N THR A 305 -13.68 11.85 20.77
CA THR A 305 -12.50 12.00 21.62
C THR A 305 -11.45 10.94 21.40
N VAL A 306 -10.20 11.35 21.63
CA VAL A 306 -9.04 10.47 21.83
C VAL A 306 -8.59 10.62 23.27
N THR A 307 -8.68 9.55 24.06
CA THR A 307 -8.22 9.53 25.46
C THR A 307 -6.87 8.86 25.53
N VAL A 308 -5.91 9.57 26.11
CA VAL A 308 -4.56 9.07 26.38
C VAL A 308 -4.39 8.89 27.89
N SER A 309 -3.94 7.73 28.29
CA SER A 309 -3.61 7.41 29.69
C SER A 309 -2.24 6.73 29.80
N PRO A 310 -1.49 6.93 30.89
CA PRO A 310 -0.22 6.23 31.09
C PRO A 310 -0.42 4.70 31.14
N ASP A 311 0.47 3.95 30.53
CA ASP A 311 0.46 2.49 30.59
C ASP A 311 1.88 1.92 30.39
N LYS A 312 2.36 1.12 31.35
CA LYS A 312 3.61 0.33 31.29
C LYS A 312 4.83 1.07 30.70
N GLY A 313 5.02 2.34 31.05
CA GLY A 313 6.12 3.17 30.56
C GLY A 313 5.86 3.85 29.22
N GLY A 314 4.70 3.67 28.64
CA GLY A 314 4.19 4.33 27.43
C GLY A 314 2.81 4.91 27.64
N ALA A 315 1.95 4.75 26.65
CA ALA A 315 0.58 5.26 26.68
C ALA A 315 -0.41 4.25 26.12
N LYS A 316 -1.57 4.15 26.77
CA LYS A 316 -2.78 3.55 26.21
C LYS A 316 -3.60 4.65 25.55
N VAL A 317 -3.99 4.42 24.32
CA VAL A 317 -4.81 5.33 23.52
C VAL A 317 -6.15 4.66 23.23
N VAL A 318 -7.22 5.38 23.52
CA VAL A 318 -8.59 4.96 23.22
C VAL A 318 -9.21 6.03 22.31
N VAL A 319 -9.57 5.62 21.10
CA VAL A 319 -10.22 6.47 20.11
C VAL A 319 -11.69 6.08 20.04
N GLU A 320 -12.57 7.01 20.34
CA GLU A 320 -14.01 6.85 20.11
C GLU A 320 -14.30 7.21 18.65
N LEU A 321 -14.63 6.21 17.86
CA LEU A 321 -14.94 6.38 16.45
C LEU A 321 -16.41 6.82 16.29
N PRO A 322 -16.72 7.65 15.29
CA PRO A 322 -18.08 8.14 15.09
C PRO A 322 -19.04 7.01 14.74
N ASP A 323 -20.26 7.10 15.27
CA ASP A 323 -21.37 6.26 14.84
C ASP A 323 -22.02 6.88 13.61
N ILE A 324 -21.85 6.23 12.48
CA ILE A 324 -22.31 6.73 11.17
C ILE A 324 -23.66 6.15 10.74
N ARG A 325 -24.29 5.38 11.60
CA ARG A 325 -25.58 4.72 11.30
C ARG A 325 -26.80 5.59 11.59
N ASP A 326 -26.77 6.86 11.26
CA ASP A 326 -28.04 7.60 11.20
C ASP A 326 -28.81 7.17 9.94
N GLU A 327 -29.61 6.12 10.11
CA GLU A 327 -30.37 5.45 9.04
C GLU A 327 -31.33 6.40 8.28
N LYS A 328 -31.61 7.58 8.83
CA LYS A 328 -32.57 8.51 8.24
C LYS A 328 -31.99 9.41 7.17
N GLN A 329 -30.70 9.58 7.12
CA GLN A 329 -30.07 10.56 6.23
C GLN A 329 -29.32 9.99 5.02
N TYR A 330 -28.88 8.71 5.01
CA TYR A 330 -27.90 8.25 4.04
C TYR A 330 -28.09 6.81 3.56
N ASN A 331 -29.01 6.57 2.66
CA ASN A 331 -29.23 5.24 2.05
C ASN A 331 -28.06 4.70 1.21
N TYR A 332 -27.01 5.50 0.93
CA TYR A 332 -25.87 5.08 0.09
C TYR A 332 -24.50 5.56 0.58
N GLN A 333 -24.41 6.23 1.72
CA GLN A 333 -23.18 6.88 2.20
C GLN A 333 -22.67 6.38 3.54
N SER A 334 -23.36 5.46 4.20
CA SER A 334 -22.97 4.92 5.51
C SER A 334 -21.54 4.34 5.53
N ASP A 335 -21.10 3.79 4.41
CA ASP A 335 -19.78 3.18 4.30
C ASP A 335 -18.63 4.19 4.12
N LEU A 336 -18.93 5.46 3.81
CA LEU A 336 -17.93 6.49 3.55
C LEU A 336 -17.25 7.03 4.81
N TYR A 337 -17.89 6.91 5.98
CA TYR A 337 -17.39 7.50 7.22
C TYR A 337 -16.63 6.55 8.11
N ALA A 338 -16.81 5.26 7.92
CA ALA A 338 -16.28 4.24 8.78
C ALA A 338 -14.74 4.20 8.83
N ALA A 339 -14.08 4.64 7.78
CA ALA A 339 -12.63 4.78 7.71
C ALA A 339 -12.18 6.25 7.84
N THR A 340 -12.99 7.13 8.43
CA THR A 340 -12.64 8.54 8.58
C THR A 340 -11.40 8.69 9.46
N PRO A 341 -10.35 9.37 8.97
CA PRO A 341 -9.16 9.63 9.75
C PRO A 341 -9.42 10.53 10.94
N ILE A 342 -8.96 10.12 12.10
CA ILE A 342 -8.94 10.90 13.32
C ILE A 342 -7.55 11.44 13.51
N VAL A 343 -7.40 12.75 13.68
CA VAL A 343 -6.10 13.42 13.82
C VAL A 343 -6.14 14.34 15.03
N VAL A 344 -5.23 14.12 15.97
CA VAL A 344 -5.05 14.98 17.15
C VAL A 344 -3.60 15.37 17.33
N THR A 345 -3.39 16.55 17.90
CA THR A 345 -2.06 17.01 18.34
C THR A 345 -1.97 16.86 19.86
N ILE A 346 -0.96 16.15 20.33
CA ILE A 346 -0.69 15.86 21.73
C ILE A 346 0.58 16.61 22.12
N PRO A 347 0.55 17.59 23.03
CA PRO A 347 1.76 18.26 23.50
C PRO A 347 2.69 17.28 24.23
N LYS A 348 4.00 17.54 24.19
CA LYS A 348 4.98 16.78 24.97
C LYS A 348 5.11 17.26 26.40
#